data_33c6b3a874e60aea05c07ab8f7b76b2c
#
_entry.id   33c6b3a874e60aea05c07ab8f7b76b2c
#
_cell.length_a   1.000
_cell.length_b   1.000
_cell.length_c   1.000
_cell.angle_alpha   90.00
_cell.angle_beta   90.00
_cell.angle_gamma   90.00
#
_symmetry.space_group_name_H-M   'P 1'
#
loop_
_entity.id
_entity.type
_entity.pdbx_description
1 polymer ?
#
loop_
_entity_poly.entity_id
_entity_poly.type
_entity_poly.pdbx_seq_one_letter_code
_entity_poly.pdbx_strand_id
1 'polypeptide(L)'
;MNGHDSCVLVTGGFDPIHGGHIDYFQDAKLLSTYLIVGVNSDEWLRRKKGRPFMSWESRKRIIDQMNIVDYVIDFDDSDGSANDAIEQCLKDFDKVIFCNGGDRKEDNIPEYEKYKNNKRVEFKYSVGGGKTESSSELLNA
;
A
#
# COMPACT_ATOMS: atom_id res chain seq x y z
N MET A 1 -10.63 16.84 -5.54
CA MET A 1 -10.13 16.87 -4.16
C MET A 1 -9.38 18.15 -3.93
N ASN A 2 -9.37 18.63 -2.74
CA ASN A 2 -8.57 19.79 -2.38
C ASN A 2 -7.50 19.37 -1.39
N GLY A 3 -6.46 20.20 -1.21
CA GLY A 3 -5.32 19.89 -0.38
C GLY A 3 -5.56 19.92 1.12
N HIS A 4 -6.82 20.07 1.56
CA HIS A 4 -7.17 20.10 2.99
C HIS A 4 -7.55 18.73 3.54
N ASP A 5 -7.76 17.75 2.66
CA ASP A 5 -8.18 16.43 3.08
C ASP A 5 -6.97 15.56 3.43
N SER A 6 -7.22 14.55 4.22
CA SER A 6 -6.23 13.51 4.50
C SER A 6 -6.60 12.25 3.74
N CYS A 7 -5.58 11.42 3.49
CA CYS A 7 -5.79 10.10 2.92
C CYS A 7 -5.00 9.07 3.70
N VAL A 8 -5.43 7.83 3.59
CA VAL A 8 -4.63 6.70 4.03
C VAL A 8 -4.07 6.01 2.79
N LEU A 9 -2.79 5.67 2.84
CA LEU A 9 -2.09 5.02 1.74
C LEU A 9 -1.62 3.64 2.18
N VAL A 10 -1.99 2.62 1.41
CA VAL A 10 -1.45 1.27 1.56
C VAL A 10 -0.76 0.89 0.26
N THR A 11 0.33 0.16 0.35
CA THR A 11 1.07 -0.30 -0.83
C THR A 11 1.37 -1.78 -0.71
N GLY A 12 1.51 -2.44 -1.85
CA GLY A 12 1.86 -3.85 -1.85
C GLY A 12 1.81 -4.44 -3.25
N GLY A 13 2.26 -5.69 -3.36
CA GLY A 13 2.21 -6.44 -4.61
C GLY A 13 0.82 -6.96 -4.92
N PHE A 14 0.10 -7.43 -3.89
CA PHE A 14 -1.24 -7.98 -4.05
C PHE A 14 -1.29 -9.06 -5.13
N ASP A 15 -0.37 -10.02 -5.03
CA ASP A 15 -0.14 -10.98 -6.11
C ASP A 15 0.00 -12.41 -5.57
N PRO A 16 -1.11 -13.14 -5.44
CA PRO A 16 -2.49 -12.71 -5.74
C PRO A 16 -3.13 -11.90 -4.62
N ILE A 17 -4.17 -11.18 -4.98
CA ILE A 17 -5.02 -10.51 -3.99
C ILE A 17 -5.86 -11.57 -3.27
N HIS A 18 -6.06 -11.41 -1.96
CA HIS A 18 -6.81 -12.39 -1.17
C HIS A 18 -7.54 -11.72 -0.02
N GLY A 19 -8.30 -12.53 0.76
CA GLY A 19 -9.14 -12.02 1.84
C GLY A 19 -8.41 -11.21 2.90
N GLY A 20 -7.17 -11.58 3.20
CA GLY A 20 -6.35 -10.81 4.15
C GLY A 20 -6.09 -9.38 3.68
N HIS A 21 -5.98 -9.16 2.37
CA HIS A 21 -5.84 -7.82 1.81
C HIS A 21 -7.13 -7.03 1.99
N ILE A 22 -8.28 -7.67 1.85
CA ILE A 22 -9.57 -6.99 2.07
C ILE A 22 -9.68 -6.52 3.51
N ASP A 23 -9.32 -7.36 4.46
CA ASP A 23 -9.32 -7.00 5.89
C ASP A 23 -8.40 -5.82 6.14
N TYR A 24 -7.23 -5.83 5.54
CA TYR A 24 -6.25 -4.74 5.63
C TYR A 24 -6.83 -3.43 5.10
N PHE A 25 -7.47 -3.48 3.93
CA PHE A 25 -8.08 -2.29 3.34
C PHE A 25 -9.24 -1.76 4.20
N GLN A 26 -10.05 -2.64 4.76
CA GLN A 26 -11.16 -2.24 5.62
C GLN A 26 -10.65 -1.50 6.87
N ASP A 27 -9.62 -2.03 7.51
CA ASP A 27 -9.04 -1.40 8.69
C ASP A 27 -8.37 -0.06 8.33
N ALA A 28 -7.66 -0.02 7.21
CA ALA A 28 -7.01 1.22 6.77
C ALA A 28 -8.04 2.30 6.47
N LYS A 29 -9.16 1.95 5.85
CA LYS A 29 -10.21 2.91 5.50
C LYS A 29 -10.78 3.62 6.73
N LEU A 30 -10.77 2.98 7.89
CA LEU A 30 -11.26 3.59 9.11
C LEU A 30 -10.40 4.76 9.58
N LEU A 31 -9.19 4.90 9.07
CA LEU A 31 -8.25 5.94 9.51
C LEU A 31 -8.45 7.27 8.79
N SER A 32 -9.14 7.29 7.66
CA SER A 32 -9.37 8.52 6.91
C SER A 32 -10.56 8.35 5.96
N THR A 33 -10.95 9.46 5.34
CA THR A 33 -12.04 9.49 4.35
C THR A 33 -11.65 8.80 3.04
N TYR A 34 -10.37 8.94 2.63
CA TYR A 34 -9.91 8.44 1.33
C TYR A 34 -8.88 7.33 1.52
N LEU A 35 -9.12 6.20 0.87
CA LEU A 35 -8.17 5.08 0.81
C LEU A 35 -7.53 5.04 -0.57
N ILE A 36 -6.21 5.19 -0.60
CA ILE A 36 -5.39 5.11 -1.80
C ILE A 36 -4.58 3.82 -1.74
N VAL A 37 -4.64 3.02 -2.79
CA VAL A 37 -3.87 1.78 -2.86
C VAL A 37 -2.80 1.93 -3.94
N GLY A 38 -1.53 1.85 -3.55
CA GLY A 38 -0.41 1.83 -4.47
C GLY A 38 -0.04 0.38 -4.77
N VAL A 39 -0.08 0.01 -6.04
CA VAL A 39 0.19 -1.36 -6.47
C VAL A 39 1.60 -1.44 -7.04
N ASN A 40 2.43 -2.29 -6.45
CA ASN A 40 3.81 -2.47 -6.90
C ASN A 40 3.85 -2.96 -8.35
N SER A 41 4.89 -2.56 -9.07
CA SER A 41 5.08 -2.89 -10.48
C SER A 41 5.36 -4.39 -10.69
N ASP A 42 5.18 -4.84 -11.92
CA ASP A 42 5.58 -6.19 -12.31
C ASP A 42 7.09 -6.38 -12.14
N GLU A 43 7.87 -5.34 -12.43
CA GLU A 43 9.32 -5.40 -12.27
C GLU A 43 9.74 -5.61 -10.82
N TRP A 44 9.06 -4.94 -9.88
CA TRP A 44 9.30 -5.15 -8.45
C TRP A 44 9.02 -6.60 -8.05
N LEU A 45 7.94 -7.18 -8.58
CA LEU A 45 7.61 -8.57 -8.32
C LEU A 45 8.62 -9.54 -8.92
N ARG A 46 9.18 -9.22 -10.10
CA ARG A 46 10.25 -10.03 -10.70
C ARG A 46 11.48 -10.06 -9.80
N ARG A 47 11.87 -8.91 -9.26
CA ARG A 47 12.99 -8.83 -8.33
C ARG A 47 12.72 -9.60 -7.04
N LYS A 48 11.49 -9.55 -6.55
CA LYS A 48 11.12 -10.15 -5.28
C LYS A 48 10.93 -11.66 -5.35
N LYS A 49 10.31 -12.17 -6.42
CA LYS A 49 9.93 -13.59 -6.49
C LYS A 49 10.06 -14.23 -7.87
N GLY A 50 10.78 -13.60 -8.77
CA GLY A 50 11.08 -14.16 -10.09
C GLY A 50 10.11 -13.77 -11.19
N ARG A 51 8.82 -13.73 -10.90
CA ARG A 51 7.81 -13.30 -11.88
C ARG A 51 6.52 -12.93 -11.15
N PRO A 52 5.69 -12.04 -11.74
CA PRO A 52 4.36 -11.82 -11.19
C PRO A 52 3.45 -13.02 -11.49
N PHE A 53 2.59 -13.34 -10.55
CA PHE A 53 1.51 -14.29 -10.76
C PHE A 53 0.40 -13.65 -11.59
N MET A 54 0.10 -12.39 -11.31
CA MET A 54 -0.88 -11.58 -12.04
C MET A 54 -0.21 -10.30 -12.51
N SER A 55 -0.52 -9.86 -13.74
CA SER A 55 0.01 -8.60 -14.27
C SER A 55 -0.46 -7.42 -13.43
N TRP A 56 0.29 -6.31 -13.49
CA TRP A 56 -0.09 -5.08 -12.80
C TRP A 56 -1.52 -4.65 -13.18
N GLU A 57 -1.86 -4.73 -14.46
CA GLU A 57 -3.18 -4.33 -14.94
C GLU A 57 -4.30 -5.17 -14.34
N SER A 58 -4.10 -6.48 -14.21
CA SER A 58 -5.08 -7.38 -13.57
C SER A 58 -5.24 -7.07 -12.09
N ARG A 59 -4.13 -6.84 -11.40
CA ARG A 59 -4.16 -6.52 -9.97
C ARG A 59 -4.86 -5.19 -9.72
N LYS A 60 -4.53 -4.19 -10.51
CA LYS A 60 -5.17 -2.86 -10.45
C LYS A 60 -6.68 -2.99 -10.69
N ARG A 61 -7.05 -3.74 -11.71
CA ARG A 61 -8.46 -3.88 -12.08
C ARG A 61 -9.30 -4.48 -10.96
N ILE A 62 -8.79 -5.50 -10.30
CA ILE A 62 -9.49 -6.14 -9.18
C ILE A 62 -9.65 -5.15 -8.02
N ILE A 63 -8.57 -4.48 -7.65
CA ILE A 63 -8.58 -3.55 -6.53
C ILE A 63 -9.47 -2.34 -6.82
N ASP A 64 -9.42 -1.86 -8.05
CA ASP A 64 -10.20 -0.69 -8.48
C ASP A 64 -11.72 -0.93 -8.41
N GLN A 65 -12.15 -2.18 -8.44
CA GLN A 65 -13.58 -2.54 -8.33
C GLN A 65 -14.05 -2.63 -6.87
N MET A 66 -13.17 -2.52 -5.90
CA MET A 66 -13.55 -2.58 -4.49
C MET A 66 -14.14 -1.25 -4.04
N ASN A 67 -15.35 -1.29 -3.49
CA ASN A 67 -16.07 -0.07 -3.08
C ASN A 67 -15.33 0.77 -2.07
N ILE A 68 -14.54 0.15 -1.20
CA ILE A 68 -13.81 0.87 -0.15
C ILE A 68 -12.56 1.56 -0.66
N VAL A 69 -12.09 1.23 -1.86
CA VAL A 69 -10.88 1.83 -2.45
C VAL A 69 -11.30 3.04 -3.27
N ASP A 70 -10.75 4.20 -2.94
CA ASP A 70 -11.07 5.43 -3.65
C ASP A 70 -10.21 5.62 -4.89
N TYR A 71 -8.91 5.33 -4.80
CA TYR A 71 -7.98 5.48 -5.92
C TYR A 71 -6.94 4.37 -5.90
N VAL A 72 -6.58 3.89 -7.08
CA VAL A 72 -5.46 2.96 -7.25
C VAL A 72 -4.39 3.70 -8.06
N ILE A 73 -3.16 3.66 -7.57
CA ILE A 73 -2.05 4.35 -8.22
C ILE A 73 -0.92 3.37 -8.54
N ASP A 74 -0.19 3.67 -9.60
CA ASP A 74 1.13 3.09 -9.82
C ASP A 74 2.17 4.07 -9.28
N PHE A 75 3.35 3.57 -8.99
CA PHE A 75 4.42 4.42 -8.45
C PHE A 75 5.77 3.82 -8.82
N ASP A 76 6.78 4.66 -8.79
CA ASP A 76 8.15 4.23 -9.06
C ASP A 76 8.69 3.48 -7.83
N ASP A 77 8.80 2.17 -7.94
CA ASP A 77 9.33 1.31 -6.88
C ASP A 77 10.71 0.75 -7.23
N SER A 78 11.40 1.39 -8.16
CA SER A 78 12.72 0.92 -8.63
C SER A 78 13.77 0.94 -7.52
N ASP A 79 13.62 1.80 -6.51
CA ASP A 79 14.52 1.85 -5.36
C ASP A 79 14.11 0.92 -4.22
N GLY A 80 13.05 0.14 -4.41
CA GLY A 80 12.55 -0.77 -3.40
C GLY A 80 11.66 -0.14 -2.33
N SER A 81 11.35 1.16 -2.45
CA SER A 81 10.54 1.87 -1.47
C SER A 81 9.22 2.35 -2.08
N ALA A 82 8.30 2.75 -1.20
CA ALA A 82 7.04 3.39 -1.59
C ALA A 82 7.11 4.92 -1.48
N ASN A 83 8.32 5.49 -1.45
CA ASN A 83 8.49 6.93 -1.32
C ASN A 83 7.76 7.71 -2.41
N ASP A 84 7.80 7.23 -3.65
CA ASP A 84 7.10 7.89 -4.75
C ASP A 84 5.58 7.89 -4.55
N ALA A 85 5.02 6.81 -4.01
CA ALA A 85 3.59 6.76 -3.71
C ALA A 85 3.21 7.81 -2.67
N ILE A 86 4.02 7.97 -1.63
CA ILE A 86 3.79 9.00 -0.62
C ILE A 86 3.86 10.39 -1.24
N GLU A 87 4.86 10.64 -2.11
CA GLU A 87 5.01 11.92 -2.80
C GLU A 87 3.79 12.24 -3.68
N GLN A 88 3.26 11.24 -4.39
CA GLN A 88 2.06 11.44 -5.20
C GLN A 88 0.87 11.87 -4.32
N CYS A 89 0.68 11.21 -3.19
CA CYS A 89 -0.40 11.55 -2.28
C CYS A 89 -0.24 12.94 -1.67
N LEU A 90 1.00 13.35 -1.38
CA LEU A 90 1.25 14.68 -0.82
C LEU A 90 0.91 15.83 -1.78
N LYS A 91 0.82 15.54 -3.07
CA LYS A 91 0.40 16.55 -4.07
C LYS A 91 -1.08 16.85 -3.98
N ASP A 92 -1.88 15.86 -3.59
CA ASP A 92 -3.35 15.97 -3.60
C ASP A 92 -3.96 16.08 -2.21
N PHE A 93 -3.22 15.72 -1.16
CA PHE A 93 -3.74 15.66 0.20
C PHE A 93 -2.83 16.43 1.15
N ASP A 94 -3.44 17.04 2.15
CA ASP A 94 -2.73 17.77 3.19
C ASP A 94 -1.97 16.82 4.11
N LYS A 95 -2.54 15.64 4.37
CA LYS A 95 -1.94 14.66 5.26
C LYS A 95 -2.06 13.26 4.64
N VAL A 96 -0.98 12.49 4.76
CA VAL A 96 -0.92 11.11 4.30
C VAL A 96 -0.65 10.21 5.49
N ILE A 97 -1.54 9.24 5.73
CA ILE A 97 -1.33 8.21 6.74
C ILE A 97 -0.82 6.98 5.99
N PHE A 98 0.47 6.70 6.12
CA PHE A 98 1.09 5.55 5.45
C PHE A 98 0.96 4.33 6.36
N CYS A 99 0.22 3.32 5.90
CA CYS A 99 -0.09 2.14 6.67
C CYS A 99 0.80 0.98 6.32
N ASN A 100 1.15 0.21 7.34
CA ASN A 100 1.90 -1.03 7.19
C ASN A 100 1.20 -2.12 8.00
N GLY A 101 1.18 -3.32 7.44
CA GLY A 101 0.60 -4.47 8.12
C GLY A 101 1.66 -5.40 8.67
N GLY A 102 1.23 -6.44 9.37
CA GLY A 102 2.10 -7.46 9.90
C GLY A 102 3.07 -6.92 10.94
N ASP A 103 4.35 -7.27 10.79
CA ASP A 103 5.41 -6.90 11.72
C ASP A 103 6.27 -5.73 11.24
N ARG A 104 5.79 -4.95 10.27
CA ARG A 104 6.48 -3.75 9.81
C ARG A 104 6.47 -2.67 10.88
N LYS A 105 7.63 -2.06 11.12
CA LYS A 105 7.84 -1.00 12.12
C LYS A 105 8.81 0.02 11.55
N GLU A 106 8.95 1.18 12.23
CA GLU A 106 9.80 2.28 11.76
C GLU A 106 11.25 1.89 11.52
N ASP A 107 11.78 0.89 12.22
CA ASP A 107 13.17 0.47 12.08
C ASP A 107 13.39 -0.51 10.92
N ASN A 108 12.33 -0.95 10.24
CA ASN A 108 12.46 -1.90 9.14
C ASN A 108 11.75 -1.48 7.86
N ILE A 109 11.38 -0.20 7.74
CA ILE A 109 10.83 0.33 6.49
C ILE A 109 11.64 1.54 6.02
N PRO A 110 12.02 1.57 4.73
CA PRO A 110 12.84 2.70 4.22
C PRO A 110 12.10 4.03 4.21
N GLU A 111 10.79 4.01 4.08
CA GLU A 111 9.98 5.23 4.01
C GLU A 111 10.06 6.05 5.30
N TYR A 112 10.23 5.39 6.43
CA TYR A 112 10.30 6.08 7.72
C TYR A 112 11.47 7.06 7.76
N GLU A 113 12.64 6.64 7.30
CA GLU A 113 13.83 7.50 7.32
C GLU A 113 13.62 8.79 6.53
N LYS A 114 12.95 8.69 5.39
CA LYS A 114 12.71 9.86 4.55
C LYS A 114 11.68 10.81 5.15
N TYR A 115 10.62 10.28 5.76
CA TYR A 115 9.45 11.08 6.13
C TYR A 115 9.25 11.24 7.63
N LYS A 116 10.12 10.69 8.48
CA LYS A 116 9.93 10.73 9.94
C LYS A 116 9.79 12.14 10.51
N ASN A 117 10.36 13.13 9.86
CA ASN A 117 10.29 14.53 10.31
C ASN A 117 9.28 15.35 9.49
N ASN A 118 8.54 14.73 8.59
CA ASN A 118 7.53 15.44 7.81
C ASN A 118 6.19 15.37 8.54
N LYS A 119 5.72 16.54 8.98
CA LYS A 119 4.49 16.65 9.77
C LYS A 119 3.22 16.24 9.01
N ARG A 120 3.30 16.19 7.69
CA ARG A 120 2.18 15.78 6.85
C ARG A 120 2.11 14.28 6.63
N VAL A 121 3.10 13.52 7.06
CA VAL A 121 3.15 12.06 6.90
C VAL A 121 3.09 11.40 8.27
N GLU A 122 2.08 10.57 8.48
CA GLU A 122 1.93 9.79 9.69
C GLU A 122 2.08 8.32 9.35
N PHE A 123 2.74 7.56 10.23
CA PHE A 123 2.95 6.12 10.05
C PHE A 123 2.04 5.36 10.99
N LYS A 124 1.36 4.32 10.46
CA LYS A 124 0.56 3.39 11.26
C LYS A 124 1.04 1.97 10.97
N TYR A 125 1.18 1.19 12.03
CA TYR A 125 1.71 -0.17 11.97
C TYR A 125 0.66 -1.16 12.43
N SER A 126 0.84 -2.44 12.05
CA SER A 126 -0.05 -3.54 12.44
C SER A 126 -1.51 -3.32 12.04
N VAL A 127 -1.72 -2.59 10.93
CA VAL A 127 -3.05 -2.39 10.37
C VAL A 127 -3.52 -3.71 9.76
N GLY A 128 -4.80 -4.04 9.97
CA GLY A 128 -5.36 -5.31 9.52
C GLY A 128 -5.15 -6.46 10.49
N GLY A 129 -4.61 -6.19 11.70
CA GLY A 129 -4.32 -7.21 12.68
C GLY A 129 -3.16 -8.11 12.27
N GLY A 130 -3.15 -9.33 12.75
CA GLY A 130 -2.13 -10.31 12.37
C GLY A 130 -2.40 -10.87 10.99
N LYS A 131 -1.35 -11.37 10.33
CA LYS A 131 -1.50 -12.04 9.05
C LYS A 131 -2.22 -13.37 9.22
N THR A 132 -3.32 -13.54 8.50
CA THR A 132 -4.02 -14.81 8.42
C THR A 132 -3.61 -15.59 7.18
N GLU A 133 -3.17 -14.89 6.15
CA GLU A 133 -2.73 -15.45 4.87
C GLU A 133 -1.62 -14.57 4.29
N SER A 134 -0.81 -15.14 3.42
CA SER A 134 0.10 -14.35 2.60
C SER A 134 0.08 -14.89 1.18
N SER A 135 0.38 -14.01 0.21
CA SER A 135 0.42 -14.40 -1.20
C SER A 135 1.46 -15.48 -1.45
N SER A 136 2.60 -15.41 -0.78
CA SER A 136 3.65 -16.42 -0.93
C SER A 136 3.21 -17.78 -0.41
N GLU A 137 2.54 -17.81 0.72
CA GLU A 137 2.00 -19.07 1.27
C GLU A 137 0.95 -19.68 0.36
N LEU A 138 0.07 -18.85 -0.22
CA LEU A 138 -0.96 -19.33 -1.14
C LEU A 138 -0.35 -19.95 -2.40
N LEU A 139 0.73 -19.37 -2.91
CA LEU A 139 1.40 -19.88 -4.11
C LEU A 139 2.19 -21.15 -3.85
N ASN A 140 2.64 -21.37 -2.62
CA ASN A 140 3.46 -22.51 -2.24
C ASN A 140 2.67 -23.63 -1.56
N ALA A 141 1.39 -23.46 -1.38
CA ALA A 141 0.53 -24.42 -0.71
C ALA A 141 0.26 -25.70 -1.53
#